data_30fc3f9ed924c21c0b8e3a62de208c22
#
_entry.id   30fc3f9ed924c21c0b8e3a62de208c22
#
_cell.length_a   1.000
_cell.length_b   1.000
_cell.length_c   1.000
_cell.angle_alpha   90.00
_cell.angle_beta   90.00
_cell.angle_gamma   90.00
#
_symmetry.space_group_name_H-M   'P 1'
#
loop_
_entity.id
_entity.type
_entity.pdbx_description
1 polymer ?
#
loop_
_entity_poly.entity_id
_entity_poly.type
_entity_poly.pdbx_seq_one_letter_code
_entity_poly.pdbx_strand_id
1 'polypeptide(L)'
;MMQNIMSHYSTIRFVLGDQLSRSLSSLSDANPDHDLIVMAEPRCEALYVAHHRQKIVLILSAMRHFATELREQGFTVEYFDYIHHRTDSFTDALQLAVAKHDISSVIITEPGEWRVLREVDRRPQEANVSLTIRPDDRFFAPLSAFADFAEGRKELRMEYFYRGLRRDTGI
;
A
#
# COMPACT_ATOMS: atom_id res chain seq x y z
N MET A 1 -2.98 26.32 -28.90
CA MET A 1 -2.32 25.00 -28.90
C MET A 1 -1.94 24.68 -27.46
N MET A 2 -2.78 23.96 -26.74
CA MET A 2 -2.40 23.41 -25.43
C MET A 2 -1.47 22.23 -25.72
N GLN A 3 -0.19 22.40 -25.42
CA GLN A 3 0.74 21.27 -25.35
C GLN A 3 0.24 20.35 -24.23
N ASN A 4 -0.21 19.19 -24.64
CA ASN A 4 -0.48 18.08 -23.73
C ASN A 4 0.88 17.65 -23.16
N ILE A 5 1.28 18.22 -22.02
CA ILE A 5 2.44 17.75 -21.27
C ILE A 5 2.01 16.38 -20.74
N MET A 6 2.35 15.32 -21.47
CA MET A 6 2.25 13.97 -20.94
C MET A 6 3.18 13.93 -19.72
N SER A 7 2.62 14.04 -18.53
CA SER A 7 3.36 13.84 -17.31
C SER A 7 3.86 12.40 -17.32
N HIS A 8 5.18 12.25 -17.41
CA HIS A 8 5.83 10.95 -17.56
C HIS A 8 6.15 10.43 -16.17
N TYR A 9 5.20 9.68 -15.59
CA TYR A 9 5.43 8.99 -14.32
C TYR A 9 6.23 7.72 -14.58
N SER A 10 7.30 7.52 -13.84
CA SER A 10 8.14 6.32 -13.90
C SER A 10 7.88 5.34 -12.76
N THR A 11 7.31 5.82 -11.66
CA THR A 11 7.10 5.04 -10.44
C THR A 11 5.66 5.14 -9.96
N ILE A 12 5.06 4.00 -9.63
CA ILE A 12 3.80 3.95 -8.88
C ILE A 12 4.12 3.83 -7.38
N ARG A 13 3.48 4.68 -6.56
CA ARG A 13 3.36 4.54 -5.11
C ARG A 13 1.98 3.96 -4.82
N PHE A 14 1.92 2.67 -4.50
CA PHE A 14 0.64 2.00 -4.29
C PHE A 14 0.26 2.03 -2.82
N VAL A 15 -0.91 2.60 -2.49
CA VAL A 15 -1.40 2.79 -1.13
C VAL A 15 -2.65 1.96 -0.89
N LEU A 16 -2.60 1.09 0.12
CA LEU A 16 -3.71 0.22 0.53
C LEU A 16 -4.68 0.94 1.48
N GLY A 17 -5.91 0.42 1.58
CA GLY A 17 -6.97 1.05 2.36
C GLY A 17 -6.76 1.07 3.88
N ASP A 18 -5.88 0.23 4.42
CA ASP A 18 -5.45 0.21 5.83
C ASP A 18 -4.17 1.02 6.09
N GLN A 19 -3.61 1.65 5.06
CA GLN A 19 -2.33 2.36 5.08
C GLN A 19 -2.49 3.87 4.88
N LEU A 20 -3.55 4.47 5.42
CA LEU A 20 -3.86 5.89 5.20
C LEU A 20 -3.07 6.80 6.14
N SER A 21 -1.77 6.92 5.91
CA SER A 21 -0.85 7.78 6.66
C SER A 21 0.13 8.49 5.73
N ARG A 22 0.39 9.77 5.99
CA ARG A 22 1.40 10.56 5.24
C ARG A 22 2.83 10.11 5.50
N SER A 23 3.07 9.43 6.63
CA SER A 23 4.39 8.92 7.03
C SER A 23 4.65 7.49 6.55
N LEU A 24 3.86 6.96 5.61
CA LEU A 24 4.11 5.64 5.02
C LEU A 24 5.50 5.56 4.41
N SER A 25 6.19 4.45 4.64
CA SER A 25 7.50 4.21 4.04
C SER A 25 7.48 4.29 2.51
N SER A 26 6.38 3.88 1.86
CA SER A 26 6.21 4.03 0.41
C SER A 26 6.01 5.47 -0.06
N LEU A 27 5.67 6.42 0.83
CA LEU A 27 5.44 7.83 0.52
C LEU A 27 6.57 8.75 1.01
N SER A 28 7.48 8.27 1.86
CA SER A 28 8.47 9.08 2.57
C SER A 28 9.42 9.86 1.66
N ASP A 29 9.70 9.36 0.47
CA ASP A 29 10.57 9.95 -0.56
C ASP A 29 9.82 10.19 -1.88
N ALA A 30 8.49 10.20 -1.85
CA ALA A 30 7.69 10.38 -3.06
C ALA A 30 7.84 11.81 -3.63
N ASN A 31 7.97 11.88 -4.95
CA ASN A 31 8.10 13.13 -5.68
C ASN A 31 6.89 13.33 -6.62
N PRO A 32 6.08 14.39 -6.46
CA PRO A 32 4.91 14.64 -7.31
C PRO A 32 5.19 14.76 -8.81
N ASP A 33 6.41 15.11 -9.19
CA ASP A 33 6.78 15.29 -10.60
C ASP A 33 7.02 13.95 -11.32
N HIS A 34 7.35 12.89 -10.58
CA HIS A 34 7.78 11.60 -11.15
C HIS A 34 6.98 10.40 -10.65
N ASP A 35 6.27 10.54 -9.53
CA ASP A 35 5.55 9.46 -8.88
C ASP A 35 4.03 9.60 -9.07
N LEU A 36 3.42 8.51 -9.49
CA LEU A 36 1.97 8.36 -9.56
C LEU A 36 1.48 7.63 -8.31
N ILE A 37 0.61 8.26 -7.54
CA ILE A 37 -0.07 7.53 -6.45
C ILE A 37 -1.20 6.70 -7.04
N VAL A 38 -1.28 5.43 -6.68
CA VAL A 38 -2.38 4.55 -7.06
C VAL A 38 -3.09 4.04 -5.80
N MET A 39 -4.40 4.15 -5.79
CA MET A 39 -5.28 3.62 -4.75
C MET A 39 -6.45 2.90 -5.40
N ALA A 40 -6.93 1.83 -4.78
CA ALA A 40 -8.04 1.03 -5.33
C ALA A 40 -8.98 0.53 -4.25
N GLU A 41 -10.27 0.43 -4.62
CA GLU A 41 -11.34 -0.21 -3.86
C GLU A 41 -11.71 -1.54 -4.55
N PRO A 42 -10.86 -2.61 -4.49
CA PRO A 42 -11.14 -3.82 -5.23
C PRO A 42 -12.30 -4.59 -4.64
N ARG A 43 -13.06 -5.25 -5.49
CA ARG A 43 -14.27 -6.00 -5.09
C ARG A 43 -13.96 -7.15 -4.14
N CYS A 44 -12.82 -7.81 -4.32
CA CYS A 44 -12.40 -8.89 -3.45
C CYS A 44 -12.35 -8.47 -1.98
N GLU A 45 -11.93 -7.25 -1.66
CA GLU A 45 -11.83 -6.76 -0.27
C GLU A 45 -13.20 -6.61 0.42
N ALA A 46 -14.20 -6.23 -0.33
CA ALA A 46 -15.56 -6.07 0.20
C ALA A 46 -16.32 -7.40 0.29
N LEU A 47 -15.91 -8.43 -0.46
CA LEU A 47 -16.70 -9.65 -0.67
C LEU A 47 -16.10 -10.92 -0.06
N TYR A 48 -14.79 -10.96 0.28
CA TYR A 48 -14.17 -12.21 0.77
C TYR A 48 -14.68 -12.66 2.15
N VAL A 49 -15.17 -11.72 2.96
CA VAL A 49 -15.92 -11.97 4.21
C VAL A 49 -17.09 -10.98 4.32
N ALA A 50 -18.13 -11.37 5.04
CA ALA A 50 -19.27 -10.49 5.28
C ALA A 50 -18.89 -9.34 6.23
N HIS A 51 -18.64 -8.17 5.67
CA HIS A 51 -18.36 -6.95 6.43
C HIS A 51 -19.65 -6.18 6.76
N HIS A 52 -19.66 -5.53 7.92
CA HIS A 52 -20.74 -4.60 8.25
C HIS A 52 -20.69 -3.38 7.31
N ARG A 53 -21.85 -2.95 6.82
CA ARG A 53 -21.96 -1.83 5.85
C ARG A 53 -21.29 -0.55 6.34
N GLN A 54 -21.43 -0.20 7.62
CA GLN A 54 -20.80 0.99 8.19
C GLN A 54 -19.26 0.91 8.15
N LYS A 55 -18.67 -0.28 8.36
CA LYS A 55 -17.23 -0.49 8.22
C LYS A 55 -16.78 -0.21 6.78
N ILE A 56 -17.51 -0.75 5.79
CA ILE A 56 -17.17 -0.51 4.37
C ILE A 56 -17.25 0.99 4.06
N VAL A 57 -18.36 1.65 4.44
CA VAL A 57 -18.53 3.09 4.21
C VAL A 57 -17.42 3.90 4.86
N LEU A 58 -17.05 3.58 6.12
CA LEU A 58 -15.98 4.28 6.83
C LEU A 58 -14.64 4.15 6.10
N ILE A 59 -14.25 2.93 5.73
CA ILE A 59 -12.97 2.67 5.07
C ILE A 59 -12.92 3.35 3.70
N LEU A 60 -13.93 3.16 2.85
CA LEU A 60 -13.94 3.77 1.52
C LEU A 60 -13.99 5.31 1.60
N SER A 61 -14.73 5.88 2.56
CA SER A 61 -14.72 7.33 2.79
C SER A 61 -13.34 7.83 3.21
N ALA A 62 -12.69 7.16 4.15
CA ALA A 62 -11.34 7.51 4.59
C ALA A 62 -10.32 7.44 3.44
N MET A 63 -10.39 6.41 2.60
CA MET A 63 -9.55 6.28 1.41
C MET A 63 -9.73 7.45 0.44
N ARG A 64 -10.98 7.85 0.16
CA ARG A 64 -11.30 8.96 -0.74
C ARG A 64 -10.82 10.31 -0.18
N HIS A 65 -10.98 10.53 1.13
CA HIS A 65 -10.44 11.71 1.80
C HIS A 65 -8.91 11.74 1.70
N PHE A 66 -8.24 10.64 1.99
CA PHE A 66 -6.78 10.57 1.88
C PHE A 66 -6.28 10.81 0.45
N ALA A 67 -6.97 10.27 -0.56
CA ALA A 67 -6.67 10.56 -1.96
C ALA A 67 -6.81 12.07 -2.28
N THR A 68 -7.79 12.75 -1.69
CA THR A 68 -7.95 14.21 -1.83
C THR A 68 -6.80 14.96 -1.16
N GLU A 69 -6.42 14.57 0.05
CA GLU A 69 -5.27 15.16 0.75
C GLU A 69 -3.96 15.04 -0.03
N LEU A 70 -3.72 13.89 -0.67
CA LEU A 70 -2.54 13.68 -1.51
C LEU A 70 -2.57 14.57 -2.76
N ARG A 71 -3.74 14.77 -3.37
CA ARG A 71 -3.91 15.72 -4.50
C ARG A 71 -3.64 17.16 -4.09
N GLU A 72 -4.11 17.57 -2.90
CA GLU A 72 -3.83 18.90 -2.35
C GLU A 72 -2.34 19.13 -2.08
N GLN A 73 -1.56 18.06 -1.87
CA GLN A 73 -0.10 18.09 -1.75
C GLN A 73 0.62 18.11 -3.10
N GLY A 74 -0.12 18.13 -4.21
CA GLY A 74 0.43 18.20 -5.56
C GLY A 74 0.62 16.84 -6.24
N PHE A 75 0.31 15.72 -5.59
CA PHE A 75 0.41 14.41 -6.24
C PHE A 75 -0.71 14.18 -7.24
N THR A 76 -0.38 13.53 -8.34
CA THR A 76 -1.39 12.89 -9.18
C THR A 76 -1.81 11.57 -8.54
N VAL A 77 -3.12 11.43 -8.26
CA VAL A 77 -3.68 10.21 -7.66
C VAL A 77 -4.64 9.57 -8.65
N GLU A 78 -4.30 8.39 -9.13
CA GLU A 78 -5.19 7.51 -9.87
C GLU A 78 -5.95 6.63 -8.89
N TYR A 79 -7.26 6.85 -8.82
CA TYR A 79 -8.13 6.21 -7.84
C TYR A 79 -9.15 5.31 -8.54
N PHE A 80 -9.05 4.00 -8.30
CA PHE A 80 -9.96 2.99 -8.85
C PHE A 80 -11.10 2.74 -7.86
N ASP A 81 -12.20 3.46 -8.02
CA ASP A 81 -13.35 3.33 -7.13
C ASP A 81 -14.18 2.06 -7.43
N TYR A 82 -14.91 1.60 -6.41
CA TYR A 82 -15.70 0.38 -6.42
C TYR A 82 -16.80 0.35 -7.49
N ILE A 83 -17.38 1.50 -7.83
CA ILE A 83 -18.56 1.59 -8.69
C ILE A 83 -18.17 1.65 -10.16
N HIS A 84 -17.25 2.54 -10.53
CA HIS A 84 -16.96 2.88 -11.92
C HIS A 84 -15.87 2.01 -12.53
N HIS A 85 -14.83 1.70 -11.78
CA HIS A 85 -13.66 0.98 -12.30
C HIS A 85 -13.78 -0.54 -12.17
N ARG A 86 -14.50 -1.04 -11.16
CA ARG A 86 -14.82 -2.46 -10.94
C ARG A 86 -13.61 -3.39 -11.01
N THR A 87 -12.50 -2.96 -10.46
CA THR A 87 -11.33 -3.85 -10.30
C THR A 87 -11.68 -4.98 -9.34
N ASP A 88 -11.36 -6.21 -9.69
CA ASP A 88 -11.65 -7.37 -8.86
C ASP A 88 -10.57 -7.58 -7.80
N SER A 89 -9.32 -7.16 -8.09
CA SER A 89 -8.14 -7.35 -7.23
C SER A 89 -7.24 -6.10 -7.21
N PHE A 90 -6.29 -6.07 -6.29
CA PHE A 90 -5.23 -5.04 -6.28
C PHE A 90 -4.31 -5.18 -7.50
N THR A 91 -4.07 -6.41 -7.93
CA THR A 91 -3.28 -6.68 -9.14
C THR A 91 -3.93 -6.10 -10.38
N ASP A 92 -5.27 -6.21 -10.52
CA ASP A 92 -5.99 -5.61 -11.65
C ASP A 92 -5.82 -4.08 -11.70
N ALA A 93 -5.94 -3.41 -10.54
CA ALA A 93 -5.76 -1.97 -10.45
C ALA A 93 -4.33 -1.55 -10.84
N LEU A 94 -3.32 -2.29 -10.37
CA LEU A 94 -1.93 -2.05 -10.73
C LEU A 94 -1.68 -2.27 -12.23
N GLN A 95 -2.22 -3.33 -12.82
CA GLN A 95 -2.10 -3.61 -14.25
C GLN A 95 -2.71 -2.50 -15.11
N LEU A 96 -3.89 -2.01 -14.72
CA LEU A 96 -4.54 -0.90 -15.43
C LEU A 96 -3.70 0.38 -15.36
N ALA A 97 -3.14 0.70 -14.19
CA ALA A 97 -2.28 1.86 -14.03
C ALA A 97 -0.97 1.73 -14.83
N VAL A 98 -0.33 0.55 -14.78
CA VAL A 98 0.89 0.27 -15.55
C VAL A 98 0.64 0.34 -17.06
N ALA A 99 -0.50 -0.19 -17.55
CA ALA A 99 -0.83 -0.17 -18.97
C ALA A 99 -1.11 1.25 -19.50
N LYS A 100 -1.49 2.17 -18.63
CA LYS A 100 -1.84 3.55 -18.98
C LYS A 100 -0.64 4.50 -18.96
N HIS A 101 0.39 4.16 -18.19
CA HIS A 101 1.57 4.99 -17.97
C HIS A 101 2.84 4.19 -18.25
N ASP A 102 3.93 4.88 -18.59
CA ASP A 102 5.25 4.25 -18.85
C ASP A 102 5.97 3.98 -17.52
N ILE A 103 5.44 3.04 -16.74
CA ILE A 103 5.90 2.71 -15.39
C ILE A 103 7.04 1.70 -15.44
N SER A 104 8.14 1.99 -14.75
CA SER A 104 9.28 1.10 -14.57
C SER A 104 9.37 0.48 -13.17
N SER A 105 8.70 1.08 -12.17
CA SER A 105 8.72 0.57 -10.80
C SER A 105 7.40 0.78 -10.04
N VAL A 106 7.15 -0.12 -9.10
CA VAL A 106 6.06 -0.03 -8.11
C VAL A 106 6.68 -0.12 -6.72
N ILE A 107 6.32 0.82 -5.86
CA ILE A 107 6.74 0.84 -4.45
C ILE A 107 5.49 0.75 -3.58
N ILE A 108 5.51 -0.18 -2.64
CA ILE A 108 4.43 -0.42 -1.69
C ILE A 108 4.98 -0.55 -0.27
N THR A 109 4.27 -0.07 0.73
CA THR A 109 4.52 -0.44 2.12
C THR A 109 4.01 -1.87 2.36
N GLU A 110 4.74 -2.68 3.11
CA GLU A 110 4.42 -4.07 3.38
C GLU A 110 2.95 -4.21 3.86
N PRO A 111 2.13 -5.01 3.15
CA PRO A 111 0.75 -5.24 3.54
C PRO A 111 0.66 -5.97 4.88
N GLY A 112 -0.26 -5.55 5.75
CA GLY A 112 -0.52 -6.23 7.02
C GLY A 112 -1.14 -7.63 6.88
N GLU A 113 -1.70 -7.95 5.71
CA GLU A 113 -2.30 -9.25 5.40
C GLU A 113 -1.42 -10.06 4.45
N TRP A 114 -1.06 -11.29 4.85
CA TRP A 114 -0.31 -12.23 4.02
C TRP A 114 -0.97 -12.50 2.66
N ARG A 115 -2.29 -12.55 2.61
CA ARG A 115 -3.07 -12.73 1.39
C ARG A 115 -2.79 -11.61 0.37
N VAL A 116 -2.83 -10.36 0.83
CA VAL A 116 -2.57 -9.19 -0.02
C VAL A 116 -1.11 -9.15 -0.46
N LEU A 117 -0.17 -9.44 0.45
CA LEU A 117 1.24 -9.54 0.11
C LEU A 117 1.49 -10.55 -1.00
N ARG A 118 0.90 -11.75 -0.90
CA ARG A 118 1.02 -12.81 -1.92
C ARG A 118 0.34 -12.44 -3.23
N GLU A 119 -0.75 -11.70 -3.19
CA GLU A 119 -1.43 -11.22 -4.38
C GLU A 119 -0.55 -10.23 -5.16
N VAL A 120 -0.01 -9.22 -4.47
CA VAL A 120 0.83 -8.20 -5.09
C VAL A 120 2.16 -8.78 -5.60
N ASP A 121 2.72 -9.77 -4.89
CA ASP A 121 3.96 -10.46 -5.29
C ASP A 121 3.76 -11.34 -6.54
N ARG A 122 2.57 -11.92 -6.70
CA ARG A 122 2.20 -12.78 -7.86
C ARG A 122 1.82 -12.01 -9.12
N ARG A 123 1.90 -10.67 -9.10
CA ARG A 123 1.60 -9.87 -10.30
C ARG A 123 2.28 -10.48 -11.54
N PRO A 124 1.68 -10.38 -12.77
CA PRO A 124 2.32 -10.87 -13.97
C PRO A 124 3.71 -10.23 -14.13
N GLN A 125 4.73 -11.07 -14.24
CA GLN A 125 6.12 -10.64 -14.49
C GLN A 125 6.33 -10.18 -15.94
N GLU A 126 5.26 -10.06 -16.72
CA GLU A 126 5.28 -9.73 -18.14
C GLU A 126 5.65 -8.28 -18.44
N ALA A 127 5.55 -7.39 -17.46
CA ALA A 127 6.07 -6.04 -17.59
C ALA A 127 7.45 -5.98 -16.90
N ASN A 128 8.45 -5.37 -17.55
CA ASN A 128 9.74 -5.00 -16.97
C ASN A 128 9.59 -3.99 -15.80
N VAL A 129 8.61 -4.21 -14.93
CA VAL A 129 8.27 -3.33 -13.81
C VAL A 129 8.79 -3.96 -12.53
N SER A 130 9.73 -3.29 -11.87
CA SER A 130 10.25 -3.74 -10.58
C SER A 130 9.22 -3.52 -9.47
N LEU A 131 9.20 -4.40 -8.45
CA LEU A 131 8.44 -4.20 -7.22
C LEU A 131 9.38 -4.03 -6.04
N THR A 132 9.19 -2.97 -5.29
CA THR A 132 9.86 -2.75 -4.01
C THR A 132 8.83 -2.74 -2.89
N ILE A 133 8.96 -3.69 -1.97
CA ILE A 133 8.15 -3.74 -0.75
C ILE A 133 8.99 -3.14 0.37
N ARG A 134 8.52 -2.04 0.96
CA ARG A 134 9.17 -1.35 2.07
C ARG A 134 8.58 -1.79 3.40
N PRO A 135 9.36 -1.87 4.48
CA PRO A 135 8.83 -2.19 5.81
C PRO A 135 7.68 -1.24 6.22
N ASP A 136 6.73 -1.76 6.97
CA ASP A 136 5.70 -0.93 7.60
C ASP A 136 6.25 -0.35 8.91
N ASP A 137 6.73 0.89 8.82
CA ASP A 137 7.36 1.64 9.90
C ASP A 137 6.35 2.29 10.88
N ARG A 138 5.06 2.04 10.70
CA ARG A 138 4.01 2.44 11.66
C ARG A 138 3.99 1.55 12.91
N PHE A 139 4.67 0.40 12.86
CA PHE A 139 4.84 -0.52 13.99
C PHE A 139 6.15 -0.27 14.73
N PHE A 140 6.17 -0.49 16.06
CA PHE A 140 7.36 -0.33 16.90
C PHE A 140 8.48 -1.32 16.57
N ALA A 141 8.15 -2.44 15.95
CA ALA A 141 9.14 -3.45 15.58
C ALA A 141 8.87 -3.97 14.17
N PRO A 142 9.92 -4.08 13.34
CA PRO A 142 9.82 -4.78 12.07
C PRO A 142 9.68 -6.29 12.30
N LEU A 143 9.20 -7.02 11.29
CA LEU A 143 9.06 -8.48 11.36
C LEU A 143 10.39 -9.18 11.65
N SER A 144 11.52 -8.63 11.18
CA SER A 144 12.88 -9.15 11.47
C SER A 144 13.18 -9.16 12.97
N ALA A 145 12.81 -8.11 13.71
CA ALA A 145 13.03 -8.05 15.16
C ALA A 145 12.28 -9.18 15.89
N PHE A 146 11.09 -9.54 15.43
CA PHE A 146 10.40 -10.71 15.98
C PHE A 146 11.05 -12.03 15.56
N ALA A 147 11.52 -12.14 14.34
CA ALA A 147 12.25 -13.32 13.87
C ALA A 147 13.52 -13.56 14.69
N ASP A 148 14.33 -12.51 14.93
CA ASP A 148 15.53 -12.56 15.76
C ASP A 148 15.19 -12.96 17.21
N PHE A 149 14.09 -12.40 17.75
CA PHE A 149 13.62 -12.83 19.08
C PHE A 149 13.20 -14.30 19.12
N ALA A 150 12.60 -14.82 18.06
CA ALA A 150 12.07 -16.18 17.98
C ALA A 150 13.19 -17.23 17.77
N GLU A 151 14.36 -16.82 17.24
CA GLU A 151 15.45 -17.73 16.90
C GLU A 151 15.92 -18.54 18.13
N GLY A 152 16.01 -19.86 17.95
CA GLY A 152 16.48 -20.78 18.97
C GLY A 152 15.57 -20.97 20.20
N ARG A 153 14.40 -20.31 20.24
CA ARG A 153 13.46 -20.44 21.37
C ARG A 153 12.48 -21.58 21.15
N LYS A 154 12.32 -22.42 22.18
CA LYS A 154 11.33 -23.50 22.19
C LYS A 154 9.89 -22.98 22.42
N GLU A 155 9.76 -21.88 23.16
CA GLU A 155 8.47 -21.24 23.46
C GLU A 155 8.53 -19.75 23.13
N LEU A 156 7.51 -19.28 22.42
CA LEU A 156 7.37 -17.87 22.06
C LEU A 156 6.33 -17.22 22.97
N ARG A 157 6.80 -16.58 24.04
CA ARG A 157 5.95 -15.79 24.95
C ARG A 157 6.03 -14.32 24.53
N MET A 158 4.95 -13.79 23.98
CA MET A 158 4.88 -12.39 23.54
C MET A 158 5.19 -11.39 24.64
N GLU A 159 4.91 -11.74 25.91
CA GLU A 159 5.26 -10.90 27.05
C GLU A 159 6.75 -10.56 27.11
N TYR A 160 7.65 -11.50 26.81
CA TYR A 160 9.08 -11.25 26.84
C TYR A 160 9.53 -10.39 25.66
N PHE A 161 8.96 -10.59 24.49
CA PHE A 161 9.18 -9.73 23.35
C PHE A 161 8.71 -8.30 23.64
N TYR A 162 7.51 -8.15 24.15
CA TYR A 162 6.92 -6.86 24.50
C TYR A 162 7.72 -6.12 25.58
N ARG A 163 8.22 -6.80 26.61
CA ARG A 163 9.10 -6.20 27.63
C ARG A 163 10.43 -5.71 27.03
N GLY A 164 10.98 -6.43 26.05
CA GLY A 164 12.13 -5.99 25.27
C GLY A 164 11.83 -4.68 24.56
N LEU A 165 10.78 -4.66 23.74
CA LEU A 165 10.37 -3.47 22.99
C LEU A 165 10.16 -2.25 23.88
N ARG A 166 9.47 -2.40 25.02
CA ARG A 166 9.26 -1.31 25.96
C ARG A 166 10.57 -0.72 26.48
N ARG A 167 11.54 -1.55 26.77
CA ARG A 167 12.87 -1.11 27.23
C ARG A 167 13.60 -0.34 26.12
N ASP A 168 13.56 -0.89 24.90
CA ASP A 168 14.31 -0.34 23.75
C ASP A 168 13.69 0.97 23.25
N THR A 169 12.37 1.13 23.39
CA THR A 169 11.63 2.34 23.00
C THR A 169 11.47 3.36 24.12
N GLY A 170 11.79 3.01 25.37
CA GLY A 170 11.64 3.89 26.53
C GLY A 170 10.20 4.11 27.01
N ILE A 171 9.26 3.22 26.65
CA ILE A 171 7.82 3.28 26.98
C ILE A 171 7.51 2.44 28.21
#